data_34f853df9950847e9c073d64a1ea1650
#
_entry.id   34f853df9950847e9c073d64a1ea1650
#
_cell.length_a   1.000
_cell.length_b   1.000
_cell.length_c   1.000
_cell.angle_alpha   90.00
_cell.angle_beta   90.00
_cell.angle_gamma   90.00
#
_symmetry.space_group_name_H-M   'P 1'
#
loop_
_entity.id
_entity.type
_entity.pdbx_description
1 polymer ?
#
loop_
_entity_poly.entity_id
_entity_poly.type
_entity_poly.pdbx_seq_one_letter_code
_entity_poly.pdbx_strand_id
1 'polypeptide(L)'
;MHIPPFDNQNKPIVDIDDNHVPLNYFNIVKLNKDQSFEYKTPGYETCIVPATGTINVNVEGYQVTDLGTRTIDVWDGEPEGVYVPSGAKASFVALKDSEIFIAGAKFDKTFEPFAVRVNEIDKVQYGSDDTKTHRKIKHILGSKHHDKVGRLLCNELYTVGQGGWSGFPPHKHDTDRLPDETRHDETYNYRFRPNN
;
A
#
# COMPACT_ATOMS: atom_id res chain seq x y z
N MET A 1 2.60 -0.69 -17.81
CA MET A 1 2.43 -2.18 -17.95
C MET A 1 1.11 -2.61 -17.34
N HIS A 2 0.40 -3.59 -17.91
CA HIS A 2 -0.79 -4.20 -17.34
C HIS A 2 -0.49 -5.65 -16.96
N ILE A 3 -0.75 -6.00 -15.71
CA ILE A 3 -0.58 -7.36 -15.18
C ILE A 3 -1.98 -7.90 -14.88
N PRO A 4 -2.50 -8.90 -15.63
CA PRO A 4 -3.78 -9.50 -15.31
C PRO A 4 -3.73 -10.24 -13.97
N PRO A 5 -4.86 -10.43 -13.27
CA PRO A 5 -4.91 -11.19 -12.04
C PRO A 5 -4.36 -12.62 -12.23
N PHE A 6 -3.49 -13.04 -11.33
CA PHE A 6 -2.94 -14.39 -11.28
C PHE A 6 -2.61 -14.79 -9.85
N ASP A 7 -2.45 -16.08 -9.58
CA ASP A 7 -1.91 -16.55 -8.30
C ASP A 7 -0.39 -16.37 -8.28
N ASN A 8 0.06 -15.36 -7.57
CA ASN A 8 1.49 -15.05 -7.44
C ASN A 8 2.22 -15.95 -6.44
N GLN A 9 1.51 -16.86 -5.77
CA GLN A 9 2.08 -17.81 -4.79
C GLN A 9 2.95 -17.10 -3.72
N ASN A 10 2.48 -15.94 -3.26
CA ASN A 10 3.17 -15.06 -2.32
C ASN A 10 4.53 -14.51 -2.82
N LYS A 11 4.84 -14.64 -4.11
CA LYS A 11 6.04 -14.06 -4.71
C LYS A 11 5.77 -12.62 -5.17
N PRO A 12 6.77 -11.74 -5.22
CA PRO A 12 6.58 -10.38 -5.70
C PRO A 12 5.94 -10.33 -7.09
N ILE A 13 4.97 -9.43 -7.26
CA ILE A 13 4.35 -9.11 -8.55
C ILE A 13 5.19 -8.06 -9.27
N VAL A 14 5.75 -7.12 -8.50
CA VAL A 14 6.78 -6.18 -8.92
C VAL A 14 7.94 -6.39 -7.94
N ASP A 15 9.03 -6.96 -8.42
CA ASP A 15 10.20 -7.25 -7.58
C ASP A 15 11.18 -6.06 -7.57
N ILE A 16 12.15 -6.10 -6.68
CA ILE A 16 13.23 -5.12 -6.62
C ILE A 16 13.93 -5.00 -7.97
N ASP A 17 14.27 -3.77 -8.35
CA ASP A 17 14.92 -3.46 -9.64
C ASP A 17 14.14 -3.94 -10.88
N ASP A 18 12.80 -3.93 -10.82
CA ASP A 18 11.93 -4.22 -11.98
C ASP A 18 12.30 -3.34 -13.18
N ASN A 19 12.29 -3.91 -14.38
CA ASN A 19 12.72 -3.22 -15.60
C ASN A 19 11.80 -2.07 -16.04
N HIS A 20 10.53 -2.07 -15.61
CA HIS A 20 9.55 -1.04 -15.99
C HIS A 20 9.34 0.00 -14.90
N VAL A 21 9.38 -0.43 -13.65
CA VAL A 21 9.16 0.42 -12.47
C VAL A 21 10.22 0.15 -11.40
N PRO A 22 11.49 0.48 -11.70
CA PRO A 22 12.64 0.13 -10.85
C PRO A 22 12.63 0.75 -9.46
N LEU A 23 11.78 1.74 -9.22
CA LEU A 23 11.62 2.36 -7.91
C LEU A 23 10.55 1.69 -7.05
N ASN A 24 9.74 0.81 -7.61
CA ASN A 24 8.63 0.18 -6.91
C ASN A 24 8.91 -1.28 -6.53
N TYR A 25 8.24 -1.71 -5.47
CA TYR A 25 8.07 -3.10 -5.07
C TYR A 25 6.61 -3.34 -4.74
N PHE A 26 6.04 -4.48 -5.17
CA PHE A 26 4.69 -4.84 -4.80
C PHE A 26 4.51 -6.36 -4.69
N ASN A 27 3.89 -6.79 -3.59
CA ASN A 27 3.54 -8.19 -3.36
C ASN A 27 2.13 -8.31 -2.76
N ILE A 28 1.46 -9.40 -3.06
CA ILE A 28 0.21 -9.83 -2.41
C ILE A 28 0.49 -11.16 -1.72
N VAL A 29 0.37 -11.18 -0.42
CA VAL A 29 0.59 -12.37 0.40
C VAL A 29 -0.74 -12.87 0.94
N LYS A 30 -1.04 -14.15 0.71
CA LYS A 30 -2.23 -14.83 1.23
C LYS A 30 -1.82 -15.90 2.23
N LEU A 31 -2.35 -15.81 3.43
CA LEU A 31 -2.06 -16.75 4.52
C LEU A 31 -3.36 -17.26 5.12
N ASN A 32 -3.40 -18.58 5.36
CA ASN A 32 -4.38 -19.13 6.27
C ASN A 32 -3.99 -18.81 7.72
N LYS A 33 -4.96 -18.89 8.62
CA LYS A 33 -4.72 -18.73 10.05
C LYS A 33 -3.50 -19.55 10.52
N ASP A 34 -2.71 -18.95 11.40
CA ASP A 34 -1.48 -19.49 12.00
C ASP A 34 -0.29 -19.68 11.03
N GLN A 35 -0.45 -19.37 9.75
CA GLN A 35 0.67 -19.31 8.82
C GLN A 35 1.46 -18.01 8.98
N SER A 36 2.74 -18.08 8.66
CA SER A 36 3.66 -16.95 8.71
C SER A 36 4.29 -16.65 7.35
N PHE A 37 4.69 -15.42 7.17
CA PHE A 37 5.48 -14.97 6.04
C PHE A 37 6.61 -14.07 6.52
N GLU A 38 7.74 -14.16 5.85
CA GLU A 38 8.93 -13.38 6.14
C GLU A 38 9.53 -12.87 4.84
N TYR A 39 10.02 -11.63 4.86
CA TYR A 39 10.68 -11.04 3.70
C TYR A 39 11.75 -10.02 4.10
N LYS A 40 12.59 -9.70 3.14
CA LYS A 40 13.55 -8.61 3.20
C LYS A 40 13.72 -8.03 1.80
N THR A 41 13.67 -6.71 1.66
CA THR A 41 13.81 -5.99 0.40
C THR A 41 15.00 -5.04 0.48
N PRO A 42 16.22 -5.52 0.17
CA PRO A 42 17.42 -4.68 0.25
C PRO A 42 17.31 -3.43 -0.60
N GLY A 43 17.53 -2.26 -0.01
CA GLY A 43 17.44 -0.96 -0.68
C GLY A 43 16.02 -0.45 -0.94
N TYR A 44 15.00 -1.11 -0.39
CA TYR A 44 13.61 -0.68 -0.47
C TYR A 44 12.97 -0.58 0.91
N GLU A 45 12.33 0.52 1.19
CA GLU A 45 11.36 0.66 2.28
C GLU A 45 10.01 0.08 1.86
N THR A 46 9.22 -0.44 2.80
CA THR A 46 7.92 -1.04 2.48
C THR A 46 6.84 -0.66 3.49
N CYS A 47 5.58 -0.86 3.10
CA CYS A 47 4.42 -0.77 3.96
C CYS A 47 3.63 -2.08 3.88
N ILE A 48 3.40 -2.71 5.03
CA ILE A 48 2.57 -3.91 5.17
C ILE A 48 1.15 -3.44 5.46
N VAL A 49 0.18 -3.82 4.62
CA VAL A 49 -1.22 -3.41 4.75
C VAL A 49 -2.14 -4.62 4.64
N PRO A 50 -2.79 -5.07 5.72
CA PRO A 50 -3.83 -6.09 5.61
C PRO A 50 -5.00 -5.58 4.77
N ALA A 51 -5.22 -6.22 3.63
CA ALA A 51 -6.43 -6.01 2.83
C ALA A 51 -7.63 -6.66 3.51
N THR A 52 -7.42 -7.86 4.06
CA THR A 52 -8.38 -8.58 4.91
C THR A 52 -7.64 -9.36 5.99
N GLY A 53 -8.34 -9.72 7.04
CA GLY A 53 -7.81 -10.51 8.15
C GLY A 53 -7.13 -9.66 9.22
N THR A 54 -6.38 -10.34 10.08
CA THR A 54 -5.66 -9.74 11.21
C THR A 54 -4.33 -10.45 11.39
N ILE A 55 -3.25 -9.70 11.55
CA ILE A 55 -1.89 -10.23 11.64
C ILE A 55 -1.12 -9.65 12.82
N ASN A 56 -0.14 -10.38 13.32
CA ASN A 56 0.91 -9.84 14.18
C ASN A 56 2.17 -9.63 13.33
N VAL A 57 2.78 -8.47 13.43
CA VAL A 57 3.96 -8.07 12.65
C VAL A 57 5.16 -7.87 13.56
N ASN A 58 6.33 -8.30 13.11
CA ASN A 58 7.61 -8.03 13.73
C ASN A 58 8.60 -7.48 12.69
N VAL A 59 9.15 -6.31 12.98
CA VAL A 59 10.21 -5.65 12.17
C VAL A 59 11.44 -5.50 13.04
N GLU A 60 12.39 -6.42 12.93
CA GLU A 60 13.66 -6.40 13.68
C GLU A 60 13.51 -6.13 15.19
N GLY A 61 12.45 -6.68 15.80
CA GLY A 61 12.14 -6.52 17.23
C GLY A 61 11.03 -5.51 17.54
N TYR A 62 10.71 -4.61 16.63
CA TYR A 62 9.51 -3.79 16.74
C TYR A 62 8.27 -4.64 16.48
N GLN A 63 7.39 -4.76 17.47
CA GLN A 63 6.22 -5.63 17.41
C GLN A 63 4.92 -4.83 17.32
N VAL A 64 4.04 -5.28 16.42
CA VAL A 64 2.68 -4.74 16.26
C VAL A 64 1.71 -5.91 16.32
N THR A 65 0.81 -5.89 17.29
CA THR A 65 -0.22 -6.92 17.47
C THR A 65 -1.56 -6.47 16.88
N ASP A 66 -2.36 -7.46 16.44
CA ASP A 66 -3.74 -7.26 16.01
C ASP A 66 -3.86 -6.18 14.91
N LEU A 67 -2.98 -6.21 13.92
CA LEU A 67 -3.04 -5.31 12.77
C LEU A 67 -4.07 -5.81 11.75
N GLY A 68 -5.02 -4.96 11.37
CA GLY A 68 -6.06 -5.26 10.39
C GLY A 68 -7.45 -5.39 11.01
N THR A 69 -8.40 -4.61 10.47
CA THR A 69 -9.78 -4.52 10.96
C THR A 69 -10.81 -5.10 10.00
N ARG A 70 -10.41 -5.38 8.76
CA ARG A 70 -11.27 -5.82 7.67
C ARG A 70 -11.45 -7.33 7.68
N THR A 71 -12.66 -7.78 7.39
CA THR A 71 -13.00 -9.22 7.45
C THR A 71 -13.36 -9.81 6.10
N ILE A 72 -13.95 -9.02 5.20
CA ILE A 72 -14.45 -9.49 3.91
C ILE A 72 -13.59 -8.97 2.76
N ASP A 73 -13.40 -7.65 2.68
CA ASP A 73 -12.60 -6.99 1.64
C ASP A 73 -12.22 -5.56 2.09
N VAL A 74 -11.46 -4.86 1.27
CA VAL A 74 -11.06 -3.45 1.48
C VAL A 74 -12.23 -2.48 1.68
N TRP A 75 -13.46 -2.91 1.36
CA TRP A 75 -14.69 -2.12 1.47
C TRP A 75 -15.31 -2.10 2.87
N ASP A 76 -14.98 -3.03 3.75
CA ASP A 76 -15.67 -3.20 5.05
C ASP A 76 -14.91 -2.63 6.23
N GLY A 77 -13.97 -1.72 5.99
CA GLY A 77 -13.23 -1.06 7.07
C GLY A 77 -12.18 -0.08 6.59
N GLU A 78 -11.47 0.47 7.55
CA GLU A 78 -10.36 1.37 7.30
C GLU A 78 -9.04 0.58 7.24
N PRO A 79 -8.06 1.03 6.44
CA PRO A 79 -6.75 0.42 6.41
C PRO A 79 -5.99 0.66 7.71
N GLU A 80 -5.09 -0.26 7.98
CA GLU A 80 -3.98 -0.10 8.91
C GLU A 80 -2.70 -0.49 8.20
N GLY A 81 -1.56 0.00 8.65
CA GLY A 81 -0.29 -0.37 8.05
C GLY A 81 0.89 -0.37 9.01
N VAL A 82 1.96 -1.05 8.61
CA VAL A 82 3.25 -0.98 9.30
C VAL A 82 4.31 -0.57 8.29
N TYR A 83 5.00 0.51 8.60
CA TYR A 83 6.19 0.94 7.85
C TYR A 83 7.38 0.06 8.23
N VAL A 84 8.05 -0.44 7.21
CA VAL A 84 9.27 -1.25 7.31
C VAL A 84 10.41 -0.46 6.68
N PRO A 85 11.44 -0.10 7.44
CA PRO A 85 12.58 0.66 6.93
C PRO A 85 13.34 -0.08 5.82
N SER A 86 14.06 0.68 5.01
CA SER A 86 14.85 0.14 3.90
C SER A 86 15.79 -0.98 4.35
N GLY A 87 15.63 -2.14 3.73
CA GLY A 87 16.44 -3.32 3.98
C GLY A 87 16.21 -4.02 5.32
N ALA A 88 15.26 -3.60 6.13
CA ALA A 88 14.91 -4.29 7.36
C ALA A 88 14.21 -5.63 7.07
N LYS A 89 14.41 -6.59 7.96
CA LYS A 89 13.72 -7.88 7.92
C LYS A 89 12.37 -7.74 8.61
N ALA A 90 11.31 -8.10 7.90
CA ALA A 90 9.95 -8.12 8.45
C ALA A 90 9.36 -9.53 8.39
N SER A 91 8.58 -9.87 9.40
CA SER A 91 7.79 -11.09 9.44
C SER A 91 6.41 -10.82 10.02
N PHE A 92 5.43 -11.63 9.63
CA PHE A 92 4.11 -11.56 10.20
C PHE A 92 3.44 -12.94 10.25
N VAL A 93 2.53 -13.08 11.21
CA VAL A 93 1.73 -14.30 11.46
C VAL A 93 0.27 -13.94 11.32
N ALA A 94 -0.49 -14.71 10.56
CA ALA A 94 -1.91 -14.52 10.38
C ALA A 94 -2.70 -15.07 11.60
N LEU A 95 -3.49 -14.22 12.24
CA LEU A 95 -4.40 -14.61 13.32
C LEU A 95 -5.75 -15.10 12.78
N LYS A 96 -6.04 -14.78 11.54
CA LYS A 96 -7.18 -15.21 10.72
C LYS A 96 -6.69 -15.37 9.29
N ASP A 97 -7.48 -16.03 8.45
CA ASP A 97 -7.21 -16.03 7.01
C ASP A 97 -7.09 -14.59 6.52
N SER A 98 -5.98 -14.27 5.89
CA SER A 98 -5.58 -12.90 5.63
C SER A 98 -5.01 -12.74 4.23
N GLU A 99 -5.33 -11.60 3.60
CA GLU A 99 -4.65 -11.11 2.41
C GLU A 99 -3.93 -9.82 2.76
N ILE A 100 -2.65 -9.76 2.44
CA ILE A 100 -1.76 -8.67 2.86
C ILE A 100 -1.09 -8.07 1.63
N PHE A 101 -1.16 -6.76 1.49
CA PHE A 101 -0.37 -6.01 0.51
C PHE A 101 0.95 -5.60 1.13
N ILE A 102 2.03 -5.72 0.35
CA ILE A 102 3.34 -5.15 0.67
C ILE A 102 3.69 -4.21 -0.49
N ALA A 103 3.55 -2.92 -0.26
CA ALA A 103 3.95 -1.89 -1.22
C ALA A 103 5.31 -1.33 -0.81
N GLY A 104 6.19 -1.06 -1.76
CA GLY A 104 7.53 -0.56 -1.45
C GLY A 104 8.07 0.44 -2.45
N ALA A 105 9.06 1.22 -2.00
CA ALA A 105 9.80 2.17 -2.79
C ALA A 105 11.31 2.07 -2.55
N LYS A 106 12.10 2.21 -3.61
CA LYS A 106 13.57 2.23 -3.53
C LYS A 106 14.04 3.43 -2.73
N PHE A 107 14.74 3.17 -1.63
CA PHE A 107 15.24 4.22 -0.75
C PHE A 107 16.47 3.71 0.04
N ASP A 108 17.48 4.54 0.16
CA ASP A 108 18.79 4.15 0.70
C ASP A 108 19.02 4.56 2.16
N LYS A 109 18.14 5.36 2.74
CA LYS A 109 18.22 5.76 4.14
C LYS A 109 17.32 4.90 5.01
N THR A 110 17.71 4.73 6.26
CA THR A 110 16.97 3.96 7.25
C THR A 110 16.26 4.89 8.22
N PHE A 111 14.98 4.63 8.44
CA PHE A 111 14.13 5.25 9.46
C PHE A 111 13.74 4.20 10.51
N GLU A 112 13.03 4.60 11.55
CA GLU A 112 12.47 3.68 12.52
C GLU A 112 11.15 3.08 12.03
N PRO A 113 10.86 1.79 12.32
CA PRO A 113 9.58 1.21 12.03
C PRO A 113 8.47 1.84 12.87
N PHE A 114 7.28 1.97 12.31
CA PHE A 114 6.10 2.43 13.04
C PHE A 114 4.82 1.83 12.46
N ALA A 115 3.76 1.81 13.27
CA ALA A 115 2.43 1.41 12.82
C ALA A 115 1.57 2.66 12.57
N VAL A 116 0.62 2.52 11.64
CA VAL A 116 -0.46 3.48 11.38
C VAL A 116 -1.78 2.78 11.65
N ARG A 117 -2.51 3.25 12.64
CA ARG A 117 -3.79 2.68 13.06
C ARG A 117 -4.96 3.45 12.43
N VAL A 118 -6.15 2.85 12.48
CA VAL A 118 -7.39 3.42 11.90
C VAL A 118 -7.62 4.89 12.23
N ASN A 119 -7.35 5.28 13.49
CA ASN A 119 -7.55 6.65 13.97
C ASN A 119 -6.47 7.64 13.50
N GLU A 120 -5.38 7.15 12.92
CA GLU A 120 -4.25 7.95 12.40
C GLU A 120 -4.33 8.15 10.89
N ILE A 121 -5.21 7.39 10.21
CA ILE A 121 -5.39 7.49 8.75
C ILE A 121 -5.85 8.89 8.36
N ASP A 122 -5.09 9.51 7.47
CA ASP A 122 -5.45 10.77 6.86
C ASP A 122 -6.43 10.55 5.72
N LYS A 123 -7.65 11.08 5.88
CA LYS A 123 -8.75 10.91 4.92
C LYS A 123 -9.04 12.23 4.24
N VAL A 124 -8.95 12.22 2.93
CA VAL A 124 -9.28 13.38 2.11
C VAL A 124 -10.31 13.02 1.06
N GLN A 125 -11.09 14.00 0.66
CA GLN A 125 -12.10 13.88 -0.38
C GLN A 125 -11.90 14.94 -1.43
N TYR A 126 -11.95 14.54 -2.70
CA TYR A 126 -11.81 15.42 -3.85
C TYR A 126 -12.96 15.23 -4.82
N GLY A 127 -13.19 16.26 -5.63
CA GLY A 127 -14.22 16.26 -6.67
C GLY A 127 -15.63 16.31 -6.13
N SER A 128 -16.60 16.07 -7.01
CA SER A 128 -18.01 16.09 -6.68
C SER A 128 -18.80 15.05 -7.48
N ASP A 129 -20.00 14.74 -7.01
CA ASP A 129 -20.91 13.82 -7.72
C ASP A 129 -21.41 14.43 -9.03
N ASP A 130 -21.61 15.74 -9.08
CA ASP A 130 -22.06 16.45 -10.29
C ASP A 130 -21.08 16.31 -11.46
N THR A 131 -19.79 16.34 -11.17
CA THR A 131 -18.73 16.17 -12.17
C THR A 131 -18.32 14.70 -12.36
N LYS A 132 -18.87 13.77 -11.57
CA LYS A 132 -18.49 12.36 -11.50
C LYS A 132 -16.99 12.14 -11.20
N THR A 133 -16.40 13.08 -10.49
CA THR A 133 -14.97 13.03 -10.11
C THR A 133 -14.78 12.80 -8.61
N HIS A 134 -15.87 12.47 -7.90
CA HIS A 134 -15.84 12.25 -6.45
C HIS A 134 -14.95 11.06 -6.10
N ARG A 135 -13.94 11.31 -5.30
CA ARG A 135 -12.99 10.30 -4.82
C ARG A 135 -12.64 10.53 -3.36
N LYS A 136 -12.47 9.43 -2.65
CA LYS A 136 -11.96 9.42 -1.27
C LYS A 136 -10.59 8.78 -1.27
N ILE A 137 -9.62 9.41 -0.62
CA ILE A 137 -8.27 8.89 -0.49
C ILE A 137 -7.99 8.68 0.99
N LYS A 138 -7.46 7.52 1.32
CA LYS A 138 -7.00 7.15 2.65
C LYS A 138 -5.49 7.02 2.58
N HIS A 139 -4.77 7.97 3.18
CA HIS A 139 -3.32 7.94 3.21
C HIS A 139 -2.85 7.10 4.38
N ILE A 140 -2.30 5.92 4.08
CA ILE A 140 -1.63 5.07 5.07
C ILE A 140 -0.25 5.66 5.34
N LEU A 141 0.50 5.91 4.26
CA LEU A 141 1.73 6.71 4.30
C LEU A 141 1.55 7.90 3.35
N GLY A 142 1.61 9.10 3.88
CA GLY A 142 1.39 10.33 3.12
C GLY A 142 2.14 11.51 3.76
N SER A 143 1.70 12.72 3.46
CA SER A 143 2.36 13.97 3.89
C SER A 143 2.54 14.09 5.42
N LYS A 144 1.67 13.47 6.22
CA LYS A 144 1.82 13.44 7.69
C LYS A 144 3.05 12.68 8.18
N HIS A 145 3.66 11.87 7.31
CA HIS A 145 4.80 11.02 7.66
C HIS A 145 6.09 11.44 6.95
N HIS A 146 6.14 12.64 6.36
CA HIS A 146 7.26 13.11 5.53
C HIS A 146 8.63 13.13 6.23
N ASP A 147 8.64 13.16 7.56
CA ASP A 147 9.83 13.11 8.40
C ASP A 147 10.24 11.68 8.83
N LYS A 148 9.40 10.68 8.55
CA LYS A 148 9.54 9.28 9.01
C LYS A 148 9.62 8.25 7.89
N VAL A 149 9.34 8.66 6.66
CA VAL A 149 9.41 7.82 5.46
C VAL A 149 10.27 8.48 4.39
N GLY A 150 10.80 7.67 3.49
CA GLY A 150 11.63 8.16 2.41
C GLY A 150 10.82 8.67 1.21
N ARG A 151 10.51 7.77 0.29
CA ARG A 151 9.81 8.07 -0.96
C ARG A 151 8.44 7.44 -1.08
N LEU A 152 8.16 6.45 -0.21
CA LEU A 152 6.96 5.64 -0.33
C LEU A 152 5.71 6.45 0.01
N LEU A 153 4.83 6.62 -0.98
CA LEU A 153 3.43 6.98 -0.77
C LEU A 153 2.60 5.71 -0.86
N CYS A 154 1.80 5.43 0.16
CA CYS A 154 0.92 4.27 0.21
C CYS A 154 -0.51 4.71 0.52
N ASN A 155 -1.38 4.58 -0.46
CA ASN A 155 -2.73 5.13 -0.39
C ASN A 155 -3.76 4.13 -0.88
N GLU A 156 -4.97 4.23 -0.36
CA GLU A 156 -6.16 3.65 -0.97
C GLU A 156 -7.04 4.75 -1.54
N LEU A 157 -7.37 4.62 -2.83
CA LEU A 157 -8.23 5.57 -3.53
C LEU A 157 -9.54 4.88 -3.90
N TYR A 158 -10.64 5.49 -3.53
CA TYR A 158 -12.00 5.03 -3.80
C TYR A 158 -12.68 6.00 -4.76
N THR A 159 -13.00 5.55 -5.96
CA THR A 159 -13.88 6.29 -6.87
C THR A 159 -15.31 6.08 -6.42
N VAL A 160 -16.03 7.16 -6.14
CA VAL A 160 -17.38 7.13 -5.57
C VAL A 160 -18.42 7.37 -6.65
N GLY A 161 -19.51 6.60 -6.59
CA GLY A 161 -20.64 6.74 -7.51
C GLY A 161 -20.49 5.96 -8.83
N GLN A 162 -21.63 5.71 -9.46
CA GLN A 162 -21.69 5.02 -10.73
C GLN A 162 -21.15 5.89 -11.87
N GLY A 163 -20.24 5.34 -12.67
CA GLY A 163 -19.58 6.07 -13.75
C GLY A 163 -18.60 7.14 -13.26
N GLY A 164 -18.18 7.04 -11.99
CA GLY A 164 -17.19 7.93 -11.41
C GLY A 164 -15.83 7.77 -12.09
N TRP A 165 -15.10 8.87 -12.15
CA TRP A 165 -13.78 8.95 -12.77
C TRP A 165 -12.75 9.47 -11.75
N SER A 166 -11.68 8.71 -11.49
CA SER A 166 -10.51 9.13 -10.73
C SER A 166 -9.36 9.49 -11.68
N GLY A 167 -8.38 10.26 -11.17
CA GLY A 167 -7.24 10.72 -11.99
C GLY A 167 -7.55 11.96 -12.84
N PHE A 168 -8.58 12.72 -12.45
CA PHE A 168 -8.90 14.00 -13.09
C PHE A 168 -8.10 15.17 -12.49
N PRO A 169 -7.56 16.09 -13.32
CA PRO A 169 -7.47 16.01 -14.77
C PRO A 169 -6.52 14.90 -15.22
N PRO A 170 -6.64 14.38 -16.45
CA PRO A 170 -5.68 13.41 -16.98
C PRO A 170 -4.25 13.97 -16.91
N HIS A 171 -3.35 13.20 -16.32
CA HIS A 171 -1.97 13.60 -16.10
C HIS A 171 -1.06 12.37 -16.08
N LYS A 172 0.24 12.60 -16.09
CA LYS A 172 1.27 11.58 -15.98
C LYS A 172 2.42 12.13 -15.13
N HIS A 173 3.21 11.23 -14.58
CA HIS A 173 4.33 11.54 -13.71
C HIS A 173 5.65 11.00 -14.31
N ASP A 174 5.92 11.35 -15.57
CA ASP A 174 7.03 10.80 -16.34
C ASP A 174 8.20 11.78 -16.59
N THR A 175 8.11 12.97 -16.04
CA THR A 175 9.06 14.06 -16.30
C THR A 175 9.53 14.71 -15.00
N ASP A 176 10.83 15.00 -14.91
CA ASP A 176 11.39 15.84 -13.85
C ASP A 176 11.53 17.29 -14.34
N ARG A 177 10.92 18.23 -13.62
CA ARG A 177 11.04 19.69 -13.80
C ARG A 177 11.11 20.37 -12.44
N LEU A 178 12.14 20.06 -11.67
CA LEU A 178 12.28 20.63 -10.32
C LEU A 178 12.31 22.17 -10.33
N PRO A 179 11.65 22.84 -9.37
CA PRO A 179 10.92 22.27 -8.22
C PRO A 179 9.44 21.91 -8.49
N ASP A 180 8.92 22.15 -9.70
CA ASP A 180 7.49 22.16 -9.97
C ASP A 180 6.91 20.75 -10.25
N GLU A 181 7.73 19.86 -10.78
CA GLU A 181 7.29 18.51 -11.17
C GLU A 181 8.38 17.47 -10.87
N THR A 182 7.99 16.32 -10.34
CA THR A 182 8.86 15.18 -10.04
C THR A 182 8.33 13.92 -10.71
N ARG A 183 9.20 13.19 -11.36
CA ARG A 183 8.88 11.86 -11.89
C ARG A 183 8.61 10.88 -10.75
N HIS A 184 7.55 10.06 -10.93
CA HIS A 184 7.20 8.96 -10.04
C HIS A 184 7.06 7.65 -10.81
N ASP A 185 7.45 6.56 -10.18
CA ASP A 185 7.00 5.22 -10.57
C ASP A 185 5.77 4.89 -9.74
N GLU A 186 4.73 4.36 -10.38
CA GLU A 186 3.45 4.07 -9.72
C GLU A 186 3.02 2.63 -9.98
N THR A 187 2.51 1.98 -8.96
CA THR A 187 1.88 0.65 -9.05
C THR A 187 0.47 0.73 -8.48
N TYR A 188 -0.51 0.34 -9.29
CA TYR A 188 -1.92 0.32 -8.92
C TYR A 188 -2.42 -1.12 -8.82
N ASN A 189 -3.05 -1.47 -7.70
CA ASN A 189 -3.85 -2.68 -7.55
C ASN A 189 -5.33 -2.30 -7.56
N TYR A 190 -6.04 -2.70 -8.60
CA TYR A 190 -7.47 -2.38 -8.78
C TYR A 190 -8.36 -3.45 -8.18
N ARG A 191 -9.37 -3.01 -7.41
CA ARG A 191 -10.47 -3.83 -6.95
C ARG A 191 -11.79 -3.19 -7.34
N PHE A 192 -12.73 -4.01 -7.76
CA PHE A 192 -14.06 -3.57 -8.14
C PHE A 192 -15.07 -4.17 -7.15
N ARG A 193 -15.91 -3.30 -6.60
CA ARG A 193 -17.01 -3.78 -5.78
C ARG A 193 -18.00 -4.51 -6.71
N PRO A 194 -18.41 -5.73 -6.40
CA PRO A 194 -19.45 -6.40 -7.17
C PRO A 194 -20.73 -5.57 -7.21
N ASN A 195 -21.33 -5.44 -8.39
CA ASN A 195 -22.68 -4.91 -8.48
C ASN A 195 -23.62 -5.94 -7.85
N ASN A 196 -24.32 -5.56 -6.78
CA ASN A 196 -25.40 -6.36 -6.20
C ASN A 196 -26.65 -6.28 -7.09
#